data_0fe63cbdad8a40febcbdf68365bf4103
#
_entry.id   0fe63cbdad8a40febcbdf68365bf4103
#
_cell.length_a   1.000
_cell.length_b   1.000
_cell.length_c   1.000
_cell.angle_alpha   90.00
_cell.angle_beta   90.00
_cell.angle_gamma   90.00
#
_symmetry.space_group_name_H-M   'P 1'
#
loop_
_entity.id
_entity.type
_entity.pdbx_description
1 polymer ?
#
loop_
_entity_poly.entity_id
_entity_poly.type
_entity_poly.pdbx_seq_one_letter_code
_entity_poly.pdbx_strand_id
1 'polypeptide(L)'
;ELNYFRIGPQDAQRKVYLQAALHADEQPGIMVLHHLLPLLRSADSAGELNARFVVFPMVNPLGMGDIEFGQHQGRYNRSSGVNHNRDWPVLYDAVGEGLAAKLGHDADTNIQLVRAELREWAESLPRVSAFDQWRKCVITEACDADYVFDLHCDNDSLLHIFSLPQLADNMQQLANWSGAAATMLAEDSGGGSFDEIWPAIWLRLAKECADKPLPLAVVSCTLEYRGQGDSFDDM
;
A
#
# COMPACT_ATOMS: atom_id res chain seq x y z
N GLU A 1 12.48 -14.68 5.36
CA GLU A 1 11.74 -14.12 6.49
C GLU A 1 11.24 -12.72 6.14
N LEU A 2 9.99 -12.37 6.49
CA LEU A 2 9.41 -11.05 6.26
C LEU A 2 9.37 -10.30 7.60
N ASN A 3 10.08 -9.18 7.67
CA ASN A 3 10.17 -8.35 8.86
C ASN A 3 9.46 -7.02 8.65
N TYR A 4 8.69 -6.57 9.65
CA TYR A 4 8.02 -5.29 9.66
C TYR A 4 7.86 -4.73 11.06
N PHE A 5 7.53 -3.45 11.16
CA PHE A 5 7.41 -2.74 12.42
C PHE A 5 5.98 -2.24 12.61
N ARG A 6 5.50 -2.31 13.84
CA ARG A 6 4.29 -1.63 14.30
C ARG A 6 4.70 -0.60 15.33
N ILE A 7 4.37 0.66 15.07
CA ILE A 7 4.78 1.83 15.87
C ILE A 7 3.56 2.71 16.09
N GLY A 8 3.45 3.32 17.27
CA GLY A 8 2.33 4.16 17.68
C GLY A 8 1.27 3.43 18.51
N PRO A 9 0.29 4.17 19.05
CA PRO A 9 -0.72 3.64 19.93
C PRO A 9 -1.56 2.55 19.26
N GLN A 10 -1.79 1.43 19.96
CA GLN A 10 -2.56 0.31 19.40
C GLN A 10 -4.05 0.63 19.22
N ASP A 11 -4.56 1.55 20.03
CA ASP A 11 -5.94 2.06 20.03
C ASP A 11 -6.12 3.31 19.16
N ALA A 12 -5.07 3.73 18.43
CA ALA A 12 -5.17 4.84 17.50
C ALA A 12 -6.29 4.60 16.46
N GLN A 13 -7.08 5.64 16.21
CA GLN A 13 -8.20 5.60 15.28
C GLN A 13 -7.75 5.51 13.82
N ARG A 14 -6.51 5.90 13.53
CA ARG A 14 -5.93 5.91 12.18
C ARG A 14 -4.80 4.91 12.07
N LYS A 15 -4.74 4.24 10.92
CA LYS A 15 -3.67 3.33 10.54
C LYS A 15 -3.01 3.78 9.26
N VAL A 16 -1.69 3.87 9.30
CA VAL A 16 -0.83 4.18 8.16
C VAL A 16 -0.01 2.94 7.82
N TYR A 17 -0.16 2.44 6.60
CA TYR A 17 0.63 1.36 6.05
C TYR A 17 1.66 1.93 5.08
N LEU A 18 2.92 1.56 5.27
CA LEU A 18 4.04 1.94 4.40
C LEU A 18 4.83 0.71 4.01
N GLN A 19 5.13 0.58 2.73
CA GLN A 19 6.03 -0.45 2.26
C GLN A 19 7.03 0.09 1.24
N ALA A 20 8.16 -0.60 1.12
CA ALA A 20 9.14 -0.37 0.07
C ALA A 20 9.65 -1.70 -0.48
N ALA A 21 10.24 -1.67 -1.66
CA ALA A 21 10.81 -2.83 -2.35
C ALA A 21 9.77 -3.93 -2.64
N LEU A 22 8.57 -3.56 -3.10
CA LEU A 22 7.64 -4.49 -3.71
C LEU A 22 8.25 -5.06 -5.01
N HIS A 23 8.80 -4.19 -5.86
CA HIS A 23 9.87 -4.57 -6.77
C HIS A 23 11.18 -4.51 -5.97
N ALA A 24 11.77 -5.65 -5.69
CA ALA A 24 12.88 -5.73 -4.76
C ALA A 24 14.21 -5.14 -5.28
N ASP A 25 14.29 -4.87 -6.56
CA ASP A 25 15.39 -4.16 -7.22
C ASP A 25 15.30 -2.62 -7.07
N GLU A 26 14.17 -2.10 -6.58
CA GLU A 26 13.93 -0.68 -6.37
C GLU A 26 14.26 -0.28 -4.92
N GLN A 27 15.51 0.09 -4.68
CA GLN A 27 16.05 0.26 -3.33
C GLN A 27 15.84 1.65 -2.68
N PRO A 28 15.68 2.77 -3.41
CA PRO A 28 15.53 4.10 -2.79
C PRO A 28 14.47 4.18 -1.70
N GLY A 29 13.30 3.56 -1.90
CA GLY A 29 12.23 3.48 -0.88
C GLY A 29 12.67 2.81 0.43
N ILE A 30 13.58 1.84 0.38
CA ILE A 30 14.15 1.19 1.57
C ILE A 30 14.89 2.24 2.42
N MET A 31 15.64 3.10 1.77
CA MET A 31 16.43 4.12 2.42
C MET A 31 15.55 5.19 3.08
N VAL A 32 14.48 5.59 2.38
CA VAL A 32 13.47 6.50 2.95
C VAL A 32 12.89 5.90 4.23
N LEU A 33 12.46 4.66 4.21
CA LEU A 33 11.91 3.99 5.39
C LEU A 33 12.96 3.74 6.49
N HIS A 34 14.23 3.51 6.12
CA HIS A 34 15.34 3.41 7.07
C HIS A 34 15.49 4.70 7.88
N HIS A 35 15.43 5.86 7.24
CA HIS A 35 15.50 7.15 7.92
C HIS A 35 14.22 7.53 8.66
N LEU A 36 13.05 7.12 8.15
CA LEU A 36 11.76 7.39 8.79
C LEU A 36 11.59 6.62 10.10
N LEU A 37 12.03 5.38 10.18
CA LEU A 37 11.82 4.49 11.34
C LEU A 37 12.35 5.07 12.67
N PRO A 38 13.57 5.62 12.76
CA PRO A 38 14.05 6.28 13.99
C PRO A 38 13.20 7.49 14.39
N LEU A 39 12.69 8.26 13.41
CA LEU A 39 11.84 9.43 13.68
C LEU A 39 10.49 8.99 14.26
N LEU A 40 9.86 7.96 13.66
CA LEU A 40 8.62 7.39 14.19
C LEU A 40 8.79 6.83 15.60
N ARG A 41 9.89 6.12 15.87
CA ARG A 41 10.19 5.60 17.23
C ARG A 41 10.42 6.72 18.23
N SER A 42 11.09 7.80 17.85
CA SER A 42 11.29 8.96 18.70
C SER A 42 9.96 9.63 19.05
N ALA A 43 9.11 9.87 18.05
CA ALA A 43 7.80 10.46 18.24
C ALA A 43 6.86 9.57 19.07
N ASP A 44 6.91 8.23 18.87
CA ASP A 44 6.17 7.27 19.67
C ASP A 44 6.59 7.33 21.14
N SER A 45 7.91 7.32 21.39
CA SER A 45 8.46 7.41 22.74
C SER A 45 8.11 8.72 23.44
N ALA A 46 7.93 9.80 22.69
CA ALA A 46 7.49 11.10 23.18
C ALA A 46 5.96 11.22 23.35
N GLY A 47 5.18 10.21 22.91
CA GLY A 47 3.72 10.25 22.94
C GLY A 47 3.10 11.22 21.93
N GLU A 48 3.82 11.55 20.87
CA GLU A 48 3.41 12.52 19.85
C GLU A 48 2.65 11.89 18.68
N LEU A 49 2.63 10.54 18.59
CA LEU A 49 1.91 9.85 17.53
C LEU A 49 0.41 9.73 17.85
N ASN A 50 -0.42 10.10 16.90
CA ASN A 50 -1.88 9.94 16.92
C ASN A 50 -2.40 8.90 15.92
N ALA A 51 -1.48 8.16 15.29
CA ALA A 51 -1.78 7.10 14.33
C ALA A 51 -0.92 5.87 14.63
N ARG A 52 -1.42 4.71 14.24
CA ARG A 52 -0.68 3.44 14.25
C ARG A 52 -0.02 3.25 12.89
N PHE A 53 1.28 3.05 12.88
CA PHE A 53 2.07 2.78 11.69
C PHE A 53 2.40 1.30 11.56
N VAL A 54 2.26 0.77 10.35
CA VAL A 54 2.76 -0.54 9.93
C VAL A 54 3.76 -0.30 8.81
N VAL A 55 5.02 -0.64 9.03
CA VAL A 55 6.12 -0.29 8.12
C VAL A 55 6.86 -1.54 7.69
N PHE A 56 6.90 -1.79 6.39
CA PHE A 56 7.65 -2.85 5.73
C PHE A 56 8.82 -2.25 4.95
N PRO A 57 10.04 -2.16 5.51
CA PRO A 57 11.18 -1.58 4.78
C PRO A 57 11.59 -2.38 3.55
N MET A 58 11.41 -3.71 3.59
CA MET A 58 11.68 -4.64 2.51
C MET A 58 10.52 -5.64 2.43
N VAL A 59 9.45 -5.24 1.73
CA VAL A 59 8.21 -6.03 1.72
C VAL A 59 8.30 -7.32 0.93
N ASN A 60 9.23 -7.42 -0.04
CA ASN A 60 9.38 -8.59 -0.91
C ASN A 60 10.69 -9.37 -0.66
N PRO A 61 10.75 -10.21 0.39
CA PRO A 61 11.95 -11.02 0.67
C PRO A 61 12.23 -12.09 -0.38
N LEU A 62 11.24 -12.43 -1.23
CA LEU A 62 11.41 -13.40 -2.31
C LEU A 62 12.23 -12.79 -3.44
N GLY A 63 11.87 -11.55 -3.85
CA GLY A 63 12.62 -10.82 -4.86
C GLY A 63 13.99 -10.34 -4.37
N MET A 64 14.15 -10.02 -3.08
CA MET A 64 15.43 -9.56 -2.50
C MET A 64 16.57 -10.56 -2.65
N GLY A 65 16.26 -11.86 -2.71
CA GLY A 65 17.25 -12.91 -2.92
C GLY A 65 17.49 -13.28 -4.39
N ASP A 66 16.78 -12.65 -5.32
CA ASP A 66 16.84 -13.05 -6.74
C ASP A 66 17.93 -12.28 -7.49
N ILE A 67 19.13 -12.86 -7.50
CA ILE A 67 20.30 -12.33 -8.19
C ILE A 67 20.68 -13.30 -9.31
N GLU A 68 20.78 -12.81 -10.55
CA GLU A 68 21.18 -13.58 -11.72
C GLU A 68 22.30 -12.85 -12.48
N PHE A 69 23.40 -13.56 -12.77
CA PHE A 69 24.58 -12.99 -13.42
C PHE A 69 25.10 -11.69 -12.78
N GLY A 70 24.99 -11.59 -11.46
CA GLY A 70 25.39 -10.40 -10.72
C GLY A 70 24.43 -9.22 -10.82
N GLN A 71 23.27 -9.41 -11.43
CA GLN A 71 22.19 -8.41 -11.52
C GLN A 71 21.02 -8.81 -10.62
N HIS A 72 20.49 -7.84 -9.88
CA HIS A 72 19.29 -8.02 -9.08
C HIS A 72 18.05 -8.07 -9.99
N GLN A 73 17.21 -9.10 -9.84
CA GLN A 73 16.06 -9.38 -10.71
C GLN A 73 14.69 -9.15 -10.03
N GLY A 74 14.66 -8.55 -8.89
CA GLY A 74 13.58 -8.51 -7.93
C GLY A 74 12.20 -8.02 -8.38
N ARG A 75 12.01 -7.69 -9.66
CA ARG A 75 10.73 -7.19 -10.21
C ARG A 75 9.70 -8.29 -10.47
N TYR A 76 10.16 -9.48 -10.86
CA TYR A 76 9.30 -10.60 -11.26
C TYR A 76 9.49 -11.80 -10.37
N ASN A 77 8.40 -12.53 -10.10
CA ASN A 77 8.51 -13.84 -9.45
C ASN A 77 9.17 -14.84 -10.43
N ARG A 78 10.32 -15.35 -10.06
CA ARG A 78 11.14 -16.21 -10.91
C ARG A 78 10.45 -17.50 -11.36
N SER A 79 9.58 -18.06 -10.52
CA SER A 79 8.91 -19.33 -10.84
C SER A 79 7.68 -19.17 -11.73
N SER A 80 6.99 -18.06 -11.65
CA SER A 80 5.75 -17.80 -12.41
C SER A 80 5.91 -16.76 -13.52
N GLY A 81 6.94 -15.93 -13.47
CA GLY A 81 7.11 -14.77 -14.37
C GLY A 81 6.14 -13.62 -14.07
N VAL A 82 5.37 -13.68 -12.98
CA VAL A 82 4.43 -12.64 -12.60
C VAL A 82 5.17 -11.47 -11.98
N ASN A 83 4.86 -10.23 -12.41
CA ASN A 83 5.35 -9.01 -11.81
C ASN A 83 4.80 -8.89 -10.37
N HIS A 84 5.65 -8.61 -9.40
CA HIS A 84 5.27 -8.54 -7.99
C HIS A 84 4.24 -7.43 -7.69
N ASN A 85 4.21 -6.36 -8.50
CA ASN A 85 3.21 -5.28 -8.42
C ASN A 85 2.12 -5.41 -9.48
N ARG A 86 1.71 -6.63 -9.82
CA ARG A 86 0.57 -6.90 -10.71
C ARG A 86 -0.27 -8.06 -10.16
N ASP A 87 -1.44 -8.22 -10.73
CA ASP A 87 -2.38 -9.28 -10.37
C ASP A 87 -2.74 -9.30 -8.88
N TRP A 88 -2.77 -8.14 -8.23
CA TRP A 88 -3.35 -8.03 -6.90
C TRP A 88 -4.87 -8.25 -6.99
N PRO A 89 -5.50 -8.87 -5.98
CA PRO A 89 -6.88 -9.31 -6.10
C PRO A 89 -7.85 -8.14 -6.29
N VAL A 90 -8.86 -8.34 -7.13
CA VAL A 90 -10.00 -7.42 -7.22
C VAL A 90 -10.86 -7.61 -5.96
N LEU A 91 -10.70 -6.73 -4.97
CA LEU A 91 -11.32 -6.86 -3.65
C LEU A 91 -12.85 -6.91 -3.70
N TYR A 92 -13.45 -6.21 -4.66
CA TYR A 92 -14.90 -6.25 -4.85
C TYR A 92 -15.39 -7.65 -5.24
N ASP A 93 -14.68 -8.36 -6.08
CA ASP A 93 -15.07 -9.72 -6.50
C ASP A 93 -14.93 -10.72 -5.35
N ALA A 94 -14.06 -10.40 -4.37
CA ALA A 94 -13.85 -11.22 -3.19
C ALA A 94 -14.95 -11.06 -2.12
N VAL A 95 -15.38 -9.81 -1.85
CA VAL A 95 -16.26 -9.50 -0.71
C VAL A 95 -17.43 -8.54 -1.06
N GLY A 96 -17.43 -7.91 -2.24
CA GLY A 96 -18.32 -6.79 -2.58
C GLY A 96 -19.80 -7.15 -2.61
N GLU A 97 -20.18 -8.27 -3.22
CA GLU A 97 -21.58 -8.68 -3.30
C GLU A 97 -22.20 -8.91 -1.91
N GLY A 98 -21.47 -9.58 -1.03
CA GLY A 98 -21.90 -9.82 0.35
C GLY A 98 -21.99 -8.52 1.16
N LEU A 99 -21.08 -7.57 0.91
CA LEU A 99 -21.07 -6.27 1.55
C LEU A 99 -22.24 -5.40 1.13
N ALA A 100 -22.55 -5.31 -0.15
CA ALA A 100 -23.64 -4.49 -0.68
C ALA A 100 -24.97 -4.77 0.03
N ALA A 101 -25.25 -6.04 0.34
CA ALA A 101 -26.46 -6.44 1.05
C ALA A 101 -26.46 -6.05 2.55
N LYS A 102 -25.29 -5.80 3.15
CA LYS A 102 -25.12 -5.50 4.59
C LYS A 102 -25.03 -3.99 4.89
N LEU A 103 -24.76 -3.16 3.87
CA LEU A 103 -24.60 -1.71 4.07
C LEU A 103 -25.88 -1.05 4.58
N GLY A 104 -25.75 -0.21 5.60
CA GLY A 104 -26.81 0.55 6.25
C GLY A 104 -26.87 2.01 5.84
N HIS A 105 -27.46 2.84 6.72
CA HIS A 105 -27.62 4.28 6.50
C HIS A 105 -26.67 5.14 7.38
N ASP A 106 -25.69 4.52 8.00
CA ASP A 106 -24.66 5.18 8.80
C ASP A 106 -23.27 4.97 8.18
N ALA A 107 -22.58 6.07 7.86
CA ALA A 107 -21.30 6.03 7.14
C ALA A 107 -20.21 5.35 7.95
N ASP A 108 -20.08 5.64 9.25
CA ASP A 108 -19.02 5.10 10.09
C ASP A 108 -19.21 3.58 10.29
N THR A 109 -20.46 3.16 10.48
CA THR A 109 -20.81 1.73 10.55
C THR A 109 -20.45 1.01 9.24
N ASN A 110 -20.75 1.62 8.09
CA ASN A 110 -20.42 1.04 6.78
C ASN A 110 -18.90 0.93 6.58
N ILE A 111 -18.13 1.95 6.99
CA ILE A 111 -16.67 1.89 6.94
C ILE A 111 -16.13 0.73 7.76
N GLN A 112 -16.58 0.57 9.00
CA GLN A 112 -16.15 -0.51 9.88
C GLN A 112 -16.53 -1.88 9.32
N LEU A 113 -17.72 -1.99 8.73
CA LEU A 113 -18.17 -3.23 8.09
C LEU A 113 -17.28 -3.63 6.92
N VAL A 114 -16.98 -2.70 6.00
CA VAL A 114 -16.07 -2.98 4.86
C VAL A 114 -14.71 -3.43 5.35
N ARG A 115 -14.13 -2.75 6.34
CA ARG A 115 -12.83 -3.12 6.93
C ARG A 115 -12.85 -4.48 7.60
N ALA A 116 -13.92 -4.83 8.31
CA ALA A 116 -14.08 -6.12 8.98
C ALA A 116 -14.14 -7.27 7.96
N GLU A 117 -14.95 -7.11 6.91
CA GLU A 117 -15.09 -8.13 5.85
C GLU A 117 -13.77 -8.31 5.06
N LEU A 118 -13.07 -7.22 4.76
CA LEU A 118 -11.76 -7.29 4.12
C LEU A 118 -10.74 -8.04 5.00
N ARG A 119 -10.77 -7.81 6.31
CA ARG A 119 -9.87 -8.49 7.25
C ARG A 119 -10.21 -9.98 7.35
N GLU A 120 -11.48 -10.33 7.48
CA GLU A 120 -11.92 -11.72 7.52
C GLU A 120 -11.53 -12.47 6.25
N TRP A 121 -11.76 -11.85 5.09
CA TRP A 121 -11.32 -12.40 3.81
C TRP A 121 -9.80 -12.56 3.74
N ALA A 122 -9.03 -11.54 4.13
CA ALA A 122 -7.57 -11.60 4.13
C ALA A 122 -7.05 -12.75 5.02
N GLU A 123 -7.65 -12.95 6.19
CA GLU A 123 -7.31 -14.05 7.10
C GLU A 123 -7.67 -15.42 6.50
N SER A 124 -8.67 -15.51 5.62
CA SER A 124 -9.07 -16.75 4.94
C SER A 124 -8.14 -17.15 3.78
N LEU A 125 -7.31 -16.23 3.28
CA LEU A 125 -6.41 -16.48 2.14
C LEU A 125 -5.51 -17.71 2.37
N PRO A 126 -5.19 -18.48 1.32
CA PRO A 126 -4.38 -19.68 1.43
C PRO A 126 -2.94 -19.36 1.85
N ARG A 127 -2.24 -20.39 2.37
CA ARG A 127 -0.83 -20.35 2.76
C ARG A 127 -0.05 -21.53 2.17
N VAL A 128 -0.34 -21.86 0.92
CA VAL A 128 0.18 -23.07 0.28
C VAL A 128 1.66 -22.89 -0.09
N SER A 129 2.00 -21.76 -0.67
CA SER A 129 3.37 -21.44 -1.09
C SER A 129 3.96 -20.29 -0.27
N ALA A 130 5.27 -20.04 -0.40
CA ALA A 130 5.90 -18.87 0.17
C ALA A 130 5.33 -17.56 -0.42
N PHE A 131 4.96 -17.59 -1.71
CA PHE A 131 4.33 -16.47 -2.37
C PHE A 131 2.94 -16.17 -1.80
N ASP A 132 2.10 -17.19 -1.58
CA ASP A 132 0.78 -17.02 -0.96
C ASP A 132 0.89 -16.49 0.47
N GLN A 133 1.83 -17.02 1.26
CA GLN A 133 2.08 -16.57 2.63
C GLN A 133 2.51 -15.11 2.67
N TRP A 134 3.40 -14.71 1.75
CA TRP A 134 3.85 -13.34 1.59
C TRP A 134 2.69 -12.41 1.23
N ARG A 135 1.94 -12.67 0.15
CA ARG A 135 0.79 -11.85 -0.26
C ARG A 135 -0.27 -11.75 0.83
N LYS A 136 -0.58 -12.86 1.48
CA LYS A 136 -1.50 -12.87 2.62
C LYS A 136 -1.06 -11.94 3.74
N CYS A 137 0.21 -11.98 4.14
CA CYS A 137 0.74 -11.11 5.18
C CYS A 137 0.59 -9.64 4.81
N VAL A 138 1.00 -9.27 3.59
CA VAL A 138 0.92 -7.90 3.07
C VAL A 138 -0.54 -7.41 3.03
N ILE A 139 -1.44 -8.21 2.45
CA ILE A 139 -2.87 -7.89 2.38
C ILE A 139 -3.48 -7.73 3.78
N THR A 140 -3.21 -8.67 4.69
CA THR A 140 -3.76 -8.61 6.06
C THR A 140 -3.32 -7.34 6.80
N GLU A 141 -2.08 -6.90 6.59
CA GLU A 141 -1.57 -5.70 7.24
C GLU A 141 -2.04 -4.39 6.57
N ALA A 142 -2.45 -4.41 5.30
CA ALA A 142 -2.87 -3.22 4.56
C ALA A 142 -4.40 -3.01 4.53
N CYS A 143 -5.20 -4.08 4.62
CA CYS A 143 -6.62 -4.10 4.25
C CYS A 143 -7.54 -3.15 5.04
N ASP A 144 -7.16 -2.73 6.23
CA ASP A 144 -7.90 -1.82 7.10
C ASP A 144 -7.21 -0.47 7.33
N ALA A 145 -6.18 -0.16 6.53
CA ALA A 145 -5.45 1.08 6.65
C ALA A 145 -6.24 2.28 6.13
N ASP A 146 -6.05 3.44 6.77
CA ASP A 146 -6.55 4.74 6.30
C ASP A 146 -5.63 5.32 5.22
N TYR A 147 -4.34 5.00 5.29
CA TYR A 147 -3.32 5.44 4.34
C TYR A 147 -2.47 4.25 3.92
N VAL A 148 -2.26 4.10 2.61
CA VAL A 148 -1.41 3.06 2.02
C VAL A 148 -0.41 3.73 1.10
N PHE A 149 0.87 3.67 1.47
CA PHE A 149 1.97 4.24 0.71
C PHE A 149 2.90 3.14 0.22
N ASP A 150 2.99 2.98 -1.10
CA ASP A 150 3.89 2.05 -1.75
C ASP A 150 5.08 2.82 -2.33
N LEU A 151 6.27 2.58 -1.79
CA LEU A 151 7.47 3.30 -2.14
C LEU A 151 8.26 2.52 -3.20
N HIS A 152 8.32 3.09 -4.37
CA HIS A 152 8.99 2.59 -5.56
C HIS A 152 10.10 3.54 -6.02
N CYS A 153 10.73 3.23 -7.12
CA CYS A 153 11.50 4.16 -7.95
C CYS A 153 11.44 3.75 -9.41
N ASP A 154 11.60 4.71 -10.29
CA ASP A 154 11.75 4.48 -11.72
C ASP A 154 13.22 4.23 -12.09
N ASN A 155 13.53 3.98 -13.36
CA ASN A 155 14.91 3.81 -13.83
C ASN A 155 15.73 5.10 -13.68
N ASP A 156 15.15 6.23 -14.11
CA ASP A 156 15.72 7.58 -14.01
C ASP A 156 14.60 8.62 -14.09
N SER A 157 14.31 9.28 -12.99
CA SER A 157 13.21 10.24 -12.90
C SER A 157 13.38 11.25 -11.77
N LEU A 158 12.51 12.27 -11.74
CA LEU A 158 12.29 13.08 -10.55
C LEU A 158 11.27 12.36 -9.65
N LEU A 159 11.26 12.73 -8.37
CA LEU A 159 10.23 12.23 -7.44
C LEU A 159 8.83 12.58 -8.00
N HIS A 160 7.99 11.58 -8.12
CA HIS A 160 6.62 11.74 -8.59
C HIS A 160 5.66 10.76 -7.89
N ILE A 161 4.37 11.00 -8.04
CA ILE A 161 3.31 10.26 -7.36
C ILE A 161 2.33 9.73 -8.39
N PHE A 162 1.93 8.47 -8.24
CA PHE A 162 0.76 7.89 -8.92
C PHE A 162 -0.37 7.69 -7.93
N SER A 163 -1.59 8.04 -8.32
CA SER A 163 -2.79 7.80 -7.52
C SER A 163 -4.07 7.94 -8.37
N LEU A 164 -5.22 7.87 -7.73
CA LEU A 164 -6.52 8.03 -8.39
C LEU A 164 -6.97 9.49 -8.44
N PRO A 165 -7.76 9.89 -9.46
CA PRO A 165 -8.30 11.25 -9.56
C PRO A 165 -9.12 11.67 -8.33
N GLN A 166 -9.81 10.74 -7.68
CA GLN A 166 -10.62 10.99 -6.48
C GLN A 166 -9.78 11.35 -5.24
N LEU A 167 -8.47 11.12 -5.29
CA LEU A 167 -7.50 11.44 -4.24
C LEU A 167 -6.63 12.66 -4.57
N ALA A 168 -6.97 13.43 -5.61
CA ALA A 168 -6.16 14.55 -6.10
C ALA A 168 -5.77 15.55 -5.01
N ASP A 169 -6.73 15.94 -4.14
CA ASP A 169 -6.48 16.90 -3.05
C ASP A 169 -5.50 16.35 -2.01
N ASN A 170 -5.58 15.05 -1.70
CA ASN A 170 -4.64 14.38 -0.81
C ASN A 170 -3.24 14.34 -1.42
N MET A 171 -3.17 14.02 -2.71
CA MET A 171 -1.90 13.95 -3.44
C MET A 171 -1.26 15.32 -3.60
N GLN A 172 -2.03 16.38 -3.78
CA GLN A 172 -1.50 17.75 -3.81
C GLN A 172 -0.80 18.11 -2.50
N GLN A 173 -1.37 17.74 -1.36
CA GLN A 173 -0.74 17.97 -0.05
C GLN A 173 0.53 17.14 0.10
N LEU A 174 0.48 15.86 -0.27
CA LEU A 174 1.64 14.96 -0.22
C LEU A 174 2.77 15.46 -1.12
N ALA A 175 2.45 15.89 -2.35
CA ALA A 175 3.42 16.46 -3.29
C ALA A 175 4.10 17.72 -2.74
N ASN A 176 3.34 18.61 -2.09
CA ASN A 176 3.90 19.80 -1.48
C ASN A 176 4.90 19.49 -0.33
N TRP A 177 4.64 18.42 0.44
CA TRP A 177 5.52 18.04 1.55
C TRP A 177 6.73 17.21 1.09
N SER A 178 6.52 16.32 0.12
CA SER A 178 7.59 15.45 -0.40
C SER A 178 8.48 16.14 -1.44
N GLY A 179 8.04 17.26 -2.01
CA GLY A 179 8.72 17.91 -3.12
C GLY A 179 8.56 17.19 -4.45
N ALA A 180 7.50 16.39 -4.61
CA ALA A 180 7.23 15.68 -5.85
C ALA A 180 7.04 16.65 -7.02
N ALA A 181 7.75 16.37 -8.11
CA ALA A 181 7.75 17.20 -9.32
C ALA A 181 6.47 17.04 -10.15
N ALA A 182 5.79 15.89 -10.01
CA ALA A 182 4.56 15.59 -10.70
C ALA A 182 3.65 14.67 -9.87
N THR A 183 2.34 14.78 -10.13
CA THR A 183 1.34 13.82 -9.67
C THR A 183 0.57 13.32 -10.90
N MET A 184 0.63 12.03 -11.14
CA MET A 184 -0.06 11.36 -12.24
C MET A 184 -1.29 10.65 -11.71
N LEU A 185 -2.45 11.03 -12.24
CA LEU A 185 -3.75 10.53 -11.78
C LEU A 185 -4.39 9.69 -12.87
N ALA A 186 -4.71 8.44 -12.55
CA ALA A 186 -5.40 7.52 -13.44
C ALA A 186 -6.43 6.70 -12.66
N GLU A 187 -7.57 6.39 -13.28
CA GLU A 187 -8.56 5.49 -12.65
C GLU A 187 -8.09 4.03 -12.64
N ASP A 188 -7.27 3.66 -13.63
CA ASP A 188 -6.70 2.32 -13.80
C ASP A 188 -5.39 2.47 -14.59
N SER A 189 -4.27 2.07 -14.02
CA SER A 189 -2.97 2.01 -14.70
C SER A 189 -2.74 0.69 -15.43
N GLY A 190 -3.66 -0.25 -15.29
CA GLY A 190 -3.60 -1.59 -15.88
C GLY A 190 -2.87 -2.64 -15.03
N GLY A 191 -3.43 -3.83 -14.98
CA GLY A 191 -2.81 -4.99 -14.37
C GLY A 191 -2.96 -5.13 -12.86
N GLY A 192 -3.77 -4.29 -12.20
CA GLY A 192 -4.08 -4.40 -10.77
C GLY A 192 -2.85 -4.22 -9.88
N SER A 193 -2.35 -2.98 -9.80
CA SER A 193 -1.26 -2.60 -8.90
C SER A 193 -1.69 -2.56 -7.44
N PHE A 194 -0.72 -2.64 -6.53
CA PHE A 194 -1.00 -2.73 -5.09
C PHE A 194 -1.72 -1.50 -4.54
N ASP A 195 -1.37 -0.32 -4.97
CA ASP A 195 -1.97 0.93 -4.50
C ASP A 195 -3.40 1.13 -5.01
N GLU A 196 -3.74 0.60 -6.20
CA GLU A 196 -5.07 0.76 -6.81
C GLU A 196 -6.16 -0.11 -6.19
N ILE A 197 -5.81 -1.30 -5.70
CA ILE A 197 -6.84 -2.24 -5.22
C ILE A 197 -7.60 -1.72 -3.99
N TRP A 198 -6.94 -0.92 -3.14
CA TRP A 198 -7.52 -0.44 -1.89
C TRP A 198 -8.66 0.57 -2.10
N PRO A 199 -8.50 1.64 -2.88
CA PRO A 199 -9.60 2.56 -3.15
C PRO A 199 -10.65 1.99 -4.10
N ALA A 200 -10.29 1.06 -4.98
CA ALA A 200 -11.20 0.51 -6.01
C ALA A 200 -12.47 -0.12 -5.43
N ILE A 201 -12.36 -0.86 -4.32
CA ILE A 201 -13.54 -1.47 -3.68
C ILE A 201 -14.52 -0.41 -3.15
N TRP A 202 -14.01 0.65 -2.53
CA TRP A 202 -14.84 1.74 -1.99
C TRP A 202 -15.59 2.46 -3.09
N LEU A 203 -14.90 2.79 -4.18
CA LEU A 203 -15.49 3.47 -5.34
C LEU A 203 -16.56 2.61 -6.00
N ARG A 204 -16.30 1.31 -6.16
CA ARG A 204 -17.27 0.39 -6.77
C ARG A 204 -18.48 0.18 -5.88
N LEU A 205 -18.31 -0.05 -4.58
CA LEU A 205 -19.42 -0.16 -3.62
C LEU A 205 -20.25 1.12 -3.57
N ALA A 206 -19.63 2.30 -3.50
CA ALA A 206 -20.33 3.57 -3.50
C ALA A 206 -21.15 3.80 -4.77
N LYS A 207 -20.65 3.34 -5.92
CA LYS A 207 -21.37 3.40 -7.19
C LYS A 207 -22.57 2.45 -7.25
N GLU A 208 -22.40 1.22 -6.77
CA GLU A 208 -23.44 0.18 -6.82
C GLU A 208 -24.50 0.37 -5.72
N CYS A 209 -24.12 0.96 -4.59
CA CYS A 209 -24.98 1.22 -3.44
C CYS A 209 -25.16 2.73 -3.23
N ALA A 210 -25.51 3.47 -4.27
CA ALA A 210 -25.56 4.94 -4.26
C ALA A 210 -26.59 5.54 -3.24
N ASP A 211 -27.50 4.73 -2.74
CA ASP A 211 -28.45 5.07 -1.68
C ASP A 211 -27.85 4.91 -0.26
N LYS A 212 -26.63 4.37 -0.15
CA LYS A 212 -25.93 4.14 1.11
C LYS A 212 -24.77 5.12 1.27
N PRO A 213 -24.60 5.74 2.45
CA PRO A 213 -23.44 6.59 2.70
C PRO A 213 -22.18 5.73 2.86
N LEU A 214 -21.31 5.78 1.85
CA LEU A 214 -20.02 5.10 1.87
C LEU A 214 -18.95 6.03 1.29
N PRO A 215 -18.26 6.81 2.14
CA PRO A 215 -17.15 7.65 1.68
C PRO A 215 -15.93 6.78 1.31
N LEU A 216 -15.05 7.32 0.48
CA LEU A 216 -13.75 6.71 0.21
C LEU A 216 -12.89 6.78 1.49
N ALA A 217 -12.75 5.66 2.20
CA ALA A 217 -12.12 5.61 3.52
C ALA A 217 -10.66 5.13 3.50
N VAL A 218 -10.00 5.27 2.37
CA VAL A 218 -8.57 5.01 2.22
C VAL A 218 -7.94 6.02 1.27
N VAL A 219 -6.74 6.48 1.62
CA VAL A 219 -5.85 7.26 0.75
C VAL A 219 -4.70 6.34 0.35
N SER A 220 -4.53 6.10 -0.94
CA SER A 220 -3.50 5.20 -1.46
C SER A 220 -2.73 5.82 -2.61
N CYS A 221 -1.43 5.59 -2.67
CA CYS A 221 -0.59 6.02 -3.78
C CYS A 221 0.70 5.21 -3.88
N THR A 222 1.28 5.24 -5.08
CA THR A 222 2.69 4.90 -5.31
C THR A 222 3.52 6.18 -5.31
N LEU A 223 4.62 6.17 -4.54
CA LEU A 223 5.64 7.21 -4.55
C LEU A 223 6.87 6.67 -5.27
N GLU A 224 7.21 7.29 -6.40
CA GLU A 224 8.39 6.96 -7.19
C GLU A 224 9.57 7.84 -6.76
N TYR A 225 10.44 7.26 -5.94
CA TYR A 225 11.61 7.97 -5.40
C TYR A 225 12.76 7.98 -6.39
N ARG A 226 12.65 8.86 -7.41
CA ARG A 226 13.69 9.16 -8.41
C ARG A 226 14.13 7.91 -9.19
N GLY A 227 15.44 7.71 -9.35
CA GLY A 227 16.00 6.61 -10.14
C GLY A 227 16.64 5.50 -9.28
N GLN A 228 16.72 4.30 -9.85
CA GLN A 228 17.36 3.14 -9.20
C GLN A 228 18.84 3.38 -8.83
N GLY A 229 19.52 4.27 -9.55
CA GLY A 229 20.91 4.63 -9.32
C GLY A 229 21.13 5.74 -8.29
N ASP A 230 20.06 6.34 -7.75
CA ASP A 230 20.19 7.43 -6.80
C ASP A 230 20.78 6.96 -5.47
N SER A 231 21.73 7.73 -4.97
CA SER A 231 22.41 7.47 -3.72
C SER A 231 21.72 8.15 -2.54
N PHE A 232 22.23 7.93 -1.33
CA PHE A 232 21.74 8.56 -0.11
C PHE A 232 21.75 10.09 -0.12
N ASP A 233 22.72 10.68 -0.80
CA ASP A 233 22.90 12.12 -0.83
C ASP A 233 21.91 12.81 -1.79
N ASP A 234 21.20 12.01 -2.59
CA ASP A 234 20.28 12.47 -3.63
C ASP A 234 18.80 12.39 -3.20
N MET A 235 18.51 11.78 -2.04
CA MET A 235 17.14 11.51 -1.56
C MET A 235 16.63 12.53 -0.54
#